data_259cbc0d33f895078c738590465d6ff8
#
_entry.id   259cbc0d33f895078c738590465d6ff8
#
_cell.length_a   1.000
_cell.length_b   1.000
_cell.length_c   1.000
_cell.angle_alpha   90.00
_cell.angle_beta   90.00
_cell.angle_gamma   90.00
#
_symmetry.space_group_name_H-M   'P 1'
#
loop_
_entity.id
_entity.type
_entity.pdbx_description
1 polymer ?
#
loop_
_entity_poly.entity_id
_entity_poly.type
_entity_poly.pdbx_seq_one_letter_code
_entity_poly.pdbx_strand_id
1 'polypeptide(L)'
;MSTLRSYIFLDRLQPQLMCLLGSTARGFLPRHNDAAMVIEVAPGMDIEWLTDIALKHDNVKPGNLVVERQFGYLEFHGQSSSSVKSAGAAVLDAMGVSEKSVLKPEILASKVIDRVDGYHAFLINRSKAGSMLLPGESLYIMEMTTSSYALLVANEAEKAANVK
;
A
#
# COMPACT_ATOMS: atom_id res chain seq x y z
N MET A 1 -0.95 22.20 9.50
CA MET A 1 0.10 21.83 8.53
C MET A 1 0.06 20.32 8.40
N SER A 2 -0.07 19.81 7.20
CA SER A 2 -0.17 18.35 6.97
C SER A 2 1.15 17.66 7.29
N THR A 3 1.09 16.50 7.91
CA THR A 3 2.25 15.65 8.18
C THR A 3 2.30 14.53 7.16
N LEU A 4 3.40 14.38 6.43
CA LEU A 4 3.65 13.24 5.57
C LEU A 4 4.00 12.02 6.45
N ARG A 5 3.16 10.99 6.44
CA ARG A 5 3.35 9.78 7.25
C ARG A 5 4.13 8.72 6.49
N SER A 6 3.78 8.51 5.22
CA SER A 6 4.54 7.65 4.32
C SER A 6 4.50 8.16 2.89
N TYR A 7 5.52 7.81 2.13
CA TYR A 7 5.65 8.06 0.70
C TYR A 7 6.39 6.88 0.08
N ILE A 8 5.66 5.99 -0.55
CA ILE A 8 6.17 4.68 -0.94
C ILE A 8 6.00 4.54 -2.45
N PHE A 9 7.12 4.43 -3.15
CA PHE A 9 7.13 4.10 -4.56
C PHE A 9 7.38 2.62 -4.75
N LEU A 10 6.47 1.95 -5.44
CA LEU A 10 6.58 0.55 -5.86
C LEU A 10 6.86 0.55 -7.36
N ASP A 11 8.06 0.17 -7.76
CA ASP A 11 8.51 0.17 -9.15
C ASP A 11 7.75 -0.82 -10.02
N ARG A 12 7.31 -1.91 -9.41
CA ARG A 12 6.57 -2.99 -10.04
C ARG A 12 5.70 -3.70 -9.04
N LEU A 13 4.41 -3.65 -9.25
CA LEU A 13 3.46 -4.40 -8.45
C LEU A 13 3.58 -5.90 -8.72
N GLN A 14 3.84 -6.65 -7.66
CA GLN A 14 3.84 -8.11 -7.71
C GLN A 14 2.41 -8.66 -7.76
N PRO A 15 2.17 -9.85 -8.34
CA PRO A 15 0.83 -10.38 -8.57
C PRO A 15 -0.06 -10.46 -7.33
N GLN A 16 0.47 -10.89 -6.19
CA GLN A 16 -0.33 -11.03 -4.96
C GLN A 16 -0.73 -9.66 -4.40
N LEU A 17 0.23 -8.73 -4.34
CA LEU A 17 -0.06 -7.37 -3.90
C LEU A 17 -1.01 -6.66 -4.87
N MET A 18 -0.84 -6.85 -6.18
CA MET A 18 -1.77 -6.33 -7.18
C MET A 18 -3.19 -6.85 -6.94
N CYS A 19 -3.36 -8.15 -6.69
CA CYS A 19 -4.66 -8.75 -6.38
C CYS A 19 -5.25 -8.17 -5.10
N LEU A 20 -4.44 -7.97 -4.05
CA LEU A 20 -4.90 -7.35 -2.81
C LEU A 20 -5.40 -5.92 -3.05
N LEU A 21 -4.60 -5.10 -3.72
CA LEU A 21 -5.00 -3.72 -4.06
C LEU A 21 -6.25 -3.71 -4.93
N GLY A 22 -6.34 -4.60 -5.93
CA GLY A 22 -7.52 -4.73 -6.78
C GLY A 22 -8.78 -5.16 -6.03
N SER A 23 -8.66 -6.00 -5.01
CA SER A 23 -9.80 -6.45 -4.19
C SER A 23 -10.37 -5.37 -3.29
N THR A 24 -9.57 -4.37 -2.94
CA THR A 24 -9.96 -3.22 -2.09
C THR A 24 -10.20 -1.95 -2.89
N ALA A 25 -9.80 -1.91 -4.16
CA ALA A 25 -9.90 -0.73 -5.01
C ALA A 25 -11.36 -0.28 -5.19
N ARG A 26 -11.58 1.01 -4.98
CA ARG A 26 -12.84 1.70 -5.29
C ARG A 26 -12.75 2.51 -6.58
N GLY A 27 -11.54 2.68 -7.09
CA GLY A 27 -11.24 3.36 -8.34
C GLY A 27 -10.83 2.38 -9.45
N PHE A 28 -9.71 2.66 -10.11
CA PHE A 28 -9.18 1.84 -11.19
C PHE A 28 -8.41 0.65 -10.64
N LEU A 29 -8.52 -0.49 -11.33
CA LEU A 29 -7.78 -1.69 -10.96
C LEU A 29 -6.33 -1.61 -11.46
N PRO A 30 -5.33 -1.87 -10.61
CA PRO A 30 -3.96 -1.96 -11.03
C PRO A 30 -3.74 -3.17 -11.94
N ARG A 31 -2.74 -3.09 -12.79
CA ARG A 31 -2.33 -4.19 -13.67
C ARG A 31 -0.99 -4.77 -13.22
N HIS A 32 -0.73 -5.99 -13.62
CA HIS A 32 0.58 -6.60 -13.39
C HIS A 32 1.69 -5.74 -14.00
N ASN A 33 2.76 -5.52 -13.25
CA ASN A 33 3.90 -4.65 -13.57
C ASN A 33 3.59 -3.14 -13.63
N ASP A 34 2.40 -2.68 -13.26
CA ASP A 34 2.23 -1.25 -13.03
C ASP A 34 3.16 -0.78 -11.90
N ALA A 35 3.69 0.43 -12.05
CA ALA A 35 4.25 1.15 -10.92
C ALA A 35 3.13 1.75 -10.08
N ALA A 36 3.34 1.85 -8.78
CA ALA A 36 2.38 2.47 -7.87
C ALA A 36 3.05 3.42 -6.89
N MET A 37 2.28 4.39 -6.42
CA MET A 37 2.63 5.30 -5.35
C MET A 37 1.61 5.16 -4.24
N VAL A 38 2.10 5.04 -3.01
CA VAL A 38 1.27 5.01 -1.81
C VAL A 38 1.67 6.17 -0.91
N ILE A 39 0.72 7.02 -0.58
CA ILE A 39 0.93 8.21 0.24
C ILE A 39 -0.03 8.16 1.43
N GLU A 40 0.50 8.40 2.62
CA GLU A 40 -0.29 8.53 3.84
C GLU A 40 0.02 9.85 4.52
N VAL A 41 -1.02 10.61 4.88
CA VAL A 41 -0.90 11.94 5.50
C VAL A 41 -1.80 12.07 6.72
N ALA A 42 -1.49 13.02 7.60
CA ALA A 42 -2.35 13.45 8.69
C ALA A 42 -2.40 15.00 8.75
N PRO A 43 -3.59 15.59 8.99
CA PRO A 43 -4.90 14.96 9.17
C PRO A 43 -5.42 14.29 7.89
N GLY A 44 -6.33 13.29 8.08
CA GLY A 44 -6.78 12.42 6.98
C GLY A 44 -7.45 13.14 5.82
N MET A 45 -8.22 14.19 6.09
CA MET A 45 -8.92 14.98 5.06
C MET A 45 -7.99 15.64 4.04
N ASP A 46 -6.75 15.87 4.41
CA ASP A 46 -5.79 16.52 3.50
C ASP A 46 -5.45 15.66 2.29
N ILE A 47 -5.68 14.34 2.36
CA ILE A 47 -5.45 13.45 1.22
C ILE A 47 -6.36 13.76 0.03
N GLU A 48 -7.54 14.34 0.25
CA GLU A 48 -8.49 14.67 -0.81
C GLU A 48 -7.93 15.70 -1.80
N TRP A 49 -7.41 16.83 -1.29
CA TRP A 49 -6.84 17.86 -2.17
C TRP A 49 -5.50 17.42 -2.76
N LEU A 50 -4.72 16.60 -2.05
CA LEU A 50 -3.46 16.03 -2.56
C LEU A 50 -3.72 15.03 -3.69
N THR A 51 -4.82 14.28 -3.60
CA THR A 51 -5.28 13.40 -4.69
C THR A 51 -5.57 14.21 -5.96
N ASP A 52 -6.29 15.31 -5.84
CA ASP A 52 -6.61 16.18 -6.99
C ASP A 52 -5.34 16.73 -7.65
N ILE A 53 -4.33 17.11 -6.85
CA ILE A 53 -3.02 17.56 -7.35
C ILE A 53 -2.33 16.44 -8.14
N ALA A 54 -2.22 15.23 -7.58
CA ALA A 54 -1.56 14.11 -8.24
C ALA A 54 -2.22 13.80 -9.60
N LEU A 55 -3.56 13.73 -9.63
CA LEU A 55 -4.31 13.37 -10.82
C LEU A 55 -4.32 14.45 -11.90
N LYS A 56 -4.17 15.71 -11.54
CA LYS A 56 -4.03 16.82 -12.49
C LYS A 56 -2.63 16.96 -13.04
N HIS A 57 -1.64 16.49 -12.31
CA HIS A 57 -0.23 16.66 -12.67
C HIS A 57 0.22 15.68 -13.75
N ASP A 58 -0.21 14.42 -13.67
CA ASP A 58 0.23 13.38 -14.59
C ASP A 58 -0.85 12.32 -14.85
N ASN A 59 -0.66 11.50 -15.91
CA ASN A 59 -1.61 10.46 -16.29
C ASN A 59 -1.45 9.20 -15.43
N VAL A 60 -1.94 9.28 -14.21
CA VAL A 60 -2.01 8.17 -13.26
C VAL A 60 -3.47 7.80 -12.96
N LYS A 61 -3.69 6.60 -12.44
CA LYS A 61 -5.03 6.09 -12.11
C LYS A 61 -5.14 5.87 -10.60
N PRO A 62 -6.09 6.51 -9.91
CA PRO A 62 -6.32 6.26 -8.51
C PRO A 62 -7.01 4.91 -8.32
N GLY A 63 -6.48 4.07 -7.45
CA GLY A 63 -7.08 2.80 -7.07
C GLY A 63 -7.80 2.90 -5.74
N ASN A 64 -7.11 3.36 -4.72
CA ASN A 64 -7.65 3.48 -3.37
C ASN A 64 -7.48 4.88 -2.81
N LEU A 65 -8.58 5.44 -2.31
CA LEU A 65 -8.61 6.67 -1.54
C LEU A 65 -9.41 6.41 -0.26
N VAL A 66 -8.76 6.55 0.88
CA VAL A 66 -9.36 6.28 2.18
C VAL A 66 -9.09 7.45 3.11
N VAL A 67 -10.13 7.97 3.72
CA VAL A 67 -10.03 8.98 4.76
C VAL A 67 -10.46 8.34 6.07
N GLU A 68 -9.47 8.09 6.92
CA GLU A 68 -9.67 7.60 8.27
C GLU A 68 -9.63 8.76 9.28
N ARG A 69 -10.01 8.47 10.50
CA ARG A 69 -10.06 9.48 11.56
C ARG A 69 -8.71 10.16 11.84
N GLN A 70 -7.62 9.41 11.72
CA GLN A 70 -6.27 9.86 12.09
C GLN A 70 -5.34 10.08 10.91
N PHE A 71 -5.66 9.52 9.74
CA PHE A 71 -4.84 9.61 8.54
C PHE A 71 -5.68 9.51 7.28
N GLY A 72 -5.13 9.98 6.18
CA GLY A 72 -5.62 9.77 4.82
C GLY A 72 -4.63 8.94 4.04
N TYR A 73 -5.14 8.04 3.21
CA TYR A 73 -4.37 7.11 2.40
C TYR A 73 -4.79 7.24 0.94
N LEU A 74 -3.82 7.38 0.05
CA LEU A 74 -3.98 7.37 -1.39
C LEU A 74 -3.06 6.34 -2.00
N GLU A 75 -3.60 5.49 -2.85
CA GLU A 75 -2.84 4.67 -3.78
C GLU A 75 -3.23 5.06 -5.20
N PHE A 76 -2.24 5.32 -6.04
CA PHE A 76 -2.40 5.47 -7.48
C PHE A 76 -1.30 4.73 -8.23
N HIS A 77 -1.62 4.32 -9.44
CA HIS A 77 -0.74 3.48 -10.25
C HIS A 77 -0.78 3.87 -11.73
N GLY A 78 0.15 3.30 -12.51
CA GLY A 78 0.24 3.47 -13.94
C GLY A 78 1.39 2.67 -14.55
N GLN A 79 1.33 2.48 -15.86
CA GLN A 79 2.37 1.75 -16.59
C GLN A 79 3.70 2.53 -16.69
N SER A 80 3.63 3.85 -16.60
CA SER A 80 4.80 4.72 -16.64
C SER A 80 5.30 5.03 -15.24
N SER A 81 6.43 4.43 -14.85
CA SER A 81 7.09 4.75 -13.56
C SER A 81 7.44 6.22 -13.43
N SER A 82 7.79 6.89 -14.54
CA SER A 82 8.10 8.33 -14.54
C SER A 82 6.86 9.16 -14.23
N SER A 83 5.69 8.83 -14.80
CA SER A 83 4.43 9.51 -14.52
C SER A 83 4.00 9.33 -13.06
N VAL A 84 4.14 8.12 -12.53
CA VAL A 84 3.84 7.84 -11.12
C VAL A 84 4.74 8.63 -10.17
N LYS A 85 6.05 8.69 -10.46
CA LYS A 85 6.99 9.51 -9.69
C LYS A 85 6.71 11.00 -9.81
N SER A 86 6.40 11.49 -11.02
CA SER A 86 6.07 12.88 -11.29
C SER A 86 4.84 13.34 -10.51
N ALA A 87 3.77 12.54 -10.55
CA ALA A 87 2.55 12.81 -9.76
C ALA A 87 2.83 12.82 -8.25
N GLY A 88 3.64 11.87 -7.77
CA GLY A 88 4.06 11.84 -6.36
C GLY A 88 4.89 13.05 -5.96
N ALA A 89 5.83 13.48 -6.79
CA ALA A 89 6.64 14.67 -6.55
C ALA A 89 5.78 15.93 -6.44
N ALA A 90 4.77 16.07 -7.29
CA ALA A 90 3.83 17.20 -7.21
C ALA A 90 3.08 17.26 -5.86
N VAL A 91 2.77 16.10 -5.27
CA VAL A 91 2.19 16.04 -3.92
C VAL A 91 3.18 16.55 -2.86
N LEU A 92 4.44 16.14 -2.93
CA LEU A 92 5.47 16.61 -1.99
C LEU A 92 5.69 18.11 -2.11
N ASP A 93 5.77 18.63 -3.33
CA ASP A 93 5.93 20.06 -3.60
C ASP A 93 4.76 20.87 -3.03
N ALA A 94 3.53 20.41 -3.24
CA ALA A 94 2.34 21.06 -2.70
C ALA A 94 2.28 21.07 -1.17
N MET A 95 2.82 20.02 -0.53
CA MET A 95 2.96 19.94 0.92
C MET A 95 4.15 20.78 1.45
N GLY A 96 5.08 21.19 0.59
CA GLY A 96 6.32 21.84 0.98
C GLY A 96 7.27 20.94 1.78
N VAL A 97 7.27 19.62 1.48
CA VAL A 97 8.07 18.61 2.18
C VAL A 97 8.91 17.78 1.18
N SER A 98 9.82 16.99 1.70
CA SER A 98 10.63 16.06 0.92
C SER A 98 10.30 14.60 1.25
N GLU A 99 10.76 13.66 0.42
CA GLU A 99 10.67 12.23 0.70
C GLU A 99 11.27 11.82 2.06
N LYS A 100 12.22 12.59 2.58
CA LYS A 100 12.84 12.34 3.88
C LYS A 100 11.99 12.78 5.07
N SER A 101 10.89 13.49 4.82
CA SER A 101 9.98 14.00 5.86
C SER A 101 8.99 12.93 6.37
N VAL A 102 9.04 11.72 5.84
CA VAL A 102 8.20 10.59 6.26
C VAL A 102 8.49 10.15 7.69
N LEU A 103 7.48 9.57 8.33
CA LEU A 103 7.68 8.90 9.61
C LEU A 103 8.50 7.63 9.40
N LYS A 104 9.45 7.40 10.31
CA LYS A 104 10.25 6.18 10.28
C LYS A 104 9.36 4.96 10.55
N PRO A 105 9.39 3.92 9.69
CA PRO A 105 8.64 2.70 9.96
C PRO A 105 9.18 1.98 11.20
N GLU A 106 8.27 1.40 11.98
CA GLU A 106 8.58 0.59 13.15
C GLU A 106 7.80 -0.71 13.10
N ILE A 107 8.47 -1.83 13.34
CA ILE A 107 7.82 -3.15 13.47
C ILE A 107 7.39 -3.29 14.93
N LEU A 108 6.07 -3.34 15.14
CA LEU A 108 5.46 -3.48 16.47
C LEU A 108 5.37 -4.94 16.91
N ALA A 109 5.09 -5.83 15.96
CA ALA A 109 5.02 -7.27 16.20
C ALA A 109 5.43 -8.05 14.94
N SER A 110 6.07 -9.17 15.15
CA SER A 110 6.48 -10.11 14.09
C SER A 110 6.42 -11.54 14.61
N LYS A 111 5.69 -12.42 13.91
CA LYS A 111 5.48 -13.81 14.34
C LYS A 111 5.33 -14.75 13.16
N VAL A 112 5.92 -15.94 13.28
CA VAL A 112 5.61 -17.07 12.41
C VAL A 112 4.73 -18.06 13.18
N ILE A 113 3.66 -18.51 12.55
CA ILE A 113 2.80 -19.59 13.03
C ILE A 113 3.01 -20.77 12.09
N ASP A 114 3.72 -21.80 12.58
CA ASP A 114 3.95 -22.99 11.81
C ASP A 114 2.74 -23.92 11.84
N ARG A 115 2.47 -24.56 10.70
CA ARG A 115 1.38 -25.53 10.56
C ARG A 115 0.06 -25.04 11.12
N VAL A 116 -0.46 -23.96 10.51
CA VAL A 116 -1.70 -23.31 10.94
C VAL A 116 -2.84 -24.33 11.05
N ASP A 117 -3.56 -24.29 12.17
CA ASP A 117 -4.74 -25.11 12.41
C ASP A 117 -5.84 -24.85 11.36
N GLY A 118 -6.62 -25.89 11.03
CA GLY A 118 -7.65 -25.81 9.99
C GLY A 118 -8.76 -24.79 10.28
N TYR A 119 -9.19 -24.66 11.53
CA TYR A 119 -10.19 -23.66 11.91
C TYR A 119 -9.59 -22.25 11.91
N HIS A 120 -8.32 -22.10 12.27
CA HIS A 120 -7.64 -20.82 12.18
C HIS A 120 -7.48 -20.39 10.72
N ALA A 121 -7.04 -21.28 9.84
CA ALA A 121 -6.99 -21.02 8.40
C ALA A 121 -8.36 -20.63 7.84
N PHE A 122 -9.43 -21.31 8.25
CA PHE A 122 -10.82 -20.98 7.88
C PHE A 122 -11.21 -19.55 8.28
N LEU A 123 -10.91 -19.14 9.52
CA LEU A 123 -11.21 -17.79 10.02
C LEU A 123 -10.48 -16.71 9.23
N ILE A 124 -9.19 -16.93 8.94
CA ILE A 124 -8.38 -15.99 8.14
C ILE A 124 -8.96 -15.86 6.73
N ASN A 125 -9.27 -16.96 6.09
CA ASN A 125 -9.76 -16.98 4.71
C ASN A 125 -11.13 -16.30 4.55
N ARG A 126 -11.95 -16.23 5.60
CA ARG A 126 -13.25 -15.55 5.56
C ARG A 126 -13.13 -14.03 5.41
N SER A 127 -12.08 -13.44 5.93
CA SER A 127 -11.86 -11.98 5.91
C SER A 127 -10.79 -11.55 4.92
N LYS A 128 -10.07 -12.50 4.33
CA LYS A 128 -8.95 -12.23 3.44
C LYS A 128 -9.42 -12.14 1.98
N ALA A 129 -9.05 -11.06 1.34
CA ALA A 129 -9.12 -10.93 -0.11
C ALA A 129 -7.74 -11.25 -0.70
N GLY A 130 -7.57 -12.38 -1.32
CA GLY A 130 -6.29 -12.82 -1.89
C GLY A 130 -6.14 -14.34 -1.87
N SER A 131 -4.90 -14.82 -1.89
CA SER A 131 -4.60 -16.25 -1.89
C SER A 131 -5.06 -16.95 -0.62
N MET A 132 -5.59 -18.16 -0.78
CA MET A 132 -6.10 -18.95 0.33
C MET A 132 -4.95 -19.53 1.17
N LEU A 133 -5.06 -19.40 2.49
CA LEU A 133 -4.22 -20.10 3.46
C LEU A 133 -4.77 -21.51 3.67
N LEU A 134 -3.97 -22.54 3.43
CA LEU A 134 -4.37 -23.93 3.64
C LEU A 134 -3.96 -24.42 5.04
N PRO A 135 -4.76 -25.36 5.63
CA PRO A 135 -4.33 -26.01 6.87
C PRO A 135 -2.96 -26.64 6.73
N GLY A 136 -2.10 -26.44 7.72
CA GLY A 136 -0.74 -26.97 7.74
C GLY A 136 0.31 -26.11 7.03
N GLU A 137 -0.08 -25.04 6.37
CA GLU A 137 0.87 -24.03 5.88
C GLU A 137 1.39 -23.16 7.02
N SER A 138 2.53 -22.50 6.79
CA SER A 138 3.06 -21.51 7.74
C SER A 138 2.53 -20.12 7.41
N LEU A 139 2.16 -19.37 8.44
CA LEU A 139 1.67 -18.01 8.35
C LEU A 139 2.65 -17.05 9.02
N TYR A 140 3.17 -16.09 8.26
CA TYR A 140 3.91 -14.97 8.80
C TYR A 140 2.96 -13.78 9.04
N ILE A 141 3.02 -13.24 10.24
CA ILE A 141 2.25 -12.06 10.66
C ILE A 141 3.22 -10.97 11.07
N MET A 142 2.98 -9.77 10.57
CA MET A 142 3.74 -8.59 10.95
C MET A 142 2.79 -7.39 11.14
N GLU A 143 3.02 -6.67 12.21
CA GLU A 143 2.35 -5.40 12.48
C GLU A 143 3.38 -4.28 12.50
N MET A 144 3.07 -3.16 11.88
CA MET A 144 4.00 -2.04 11.79
C MET A 144 3.28 -0.68 11.74
N THR A 145 3.99 0.35 12.14
CA THR A 145 3.67 1.74 11.90
C THR A 145 4.59 2.26 10.80
N THR A 146 4.21 3.13 9.93
CA THR A 146 2.90 3.50 9.47
C THR A 146 2.31 2.34 8.67
N SER A 147 1.00 2.12 8.70
CA SER A 147 0.37 0.90 8.15
C SER A 147 0.66 0.65 6.67
N SER A 148 0.78 1.70 5.87
CA SER A 148 1.09 1.64 4.45
C SER A 148 2.44 0.99 4.12
N TYR A 149 3.41 0.99 5.04
CA TYR A 149 4.68 0.27 4.84
C TYR A 149 4.51 -1.25 4.72
N ALA A 150 3.39 -1.80 5.24
CA ALA A 150 3.08 -3.22 5.05
C ALA A 150 2.96 -3.60 3.56
N LEU A 151 2.50 -2.69 2.71
CA LEU A 151 2.44 -2.91 1.26
C LEU A 151 3.82 -3.02 0.62
N LEU A 152 4.77 -2.17 1.05
CA LEU A 152 6.16 -2.27 0.60
C LEU A 152 6.77 -3.61 1.00
N VAL A 153 6.60 -4.00 2.26
CA VAL A 153 7.14 -5.27 2.77
C VAL A 153 6.52 -6.46 2.04
N ALA A 154 5.21 -6.45 1.80
CA ALA A 154 4.53 -7.50 1.04
C ALA A 154 5.08 -7.61 -0.39
N ASN A 155 5.25 -6.48 -1.08
CA ASN A 155 5.79 -6.45 -2.44
C ASN A 155 7.24 -6.99 -2.51
N GLU A 156 8.07 -6.60 -1.55
CA GLU A 156 9.47 -7.07 -1.50
C GLU A 156 9.56 -8.54 -1.06
N ALA A 157 8.69 -9.00 -0.16
CA ALA A 157 8.62 -10.41 0.21
C ALA A 157 8.28 -11.31 -0.99
N GLU A 158 7.32 -10.88 -1.81
CA GLU A 158 6.93 -11.61 -3.02
C GLU A 158 8.03 -11.61 -4.10
N LYS A 159 8.83 -10.55 -4.19
CA LYS A 159 10.03 -10.52 -5.05
C LYS A 159 11.12 -11.48 -4.55
N ALA A 160 11.27 -11.61 -3.24
CA ALA A 160 12.36 -12.36 -2.61
C ALA A 160 12.08 -13.86 -2.48
N ALA A 161 10.80 -14.28 -2.36
CA ALA A 161 10.43 -15.66 -2.09
C ALA A 161 9.06 -16.01 -2.68
N ASN A 162 8.83 -17.31 -2.86
CA ASN A 162 7.54 -17.82 -3.29
C ASN A 162 6.55 -17.79 -2.10
N VAL A 163 6.02 -16.62 -1.81
CA VAL A 163 4.98 -16.38 -0.78
C VAL A 163 3.64 -16.03 -1.44
N LYS A 164 2.55 -16.19 -0.67
CA LYS A 164 1.20 -15.88 -1.16
C LYS A 164 0.36 -15.19 -0.09
#